data_b14dff72485adcc389dce0c869474c97
#
_entry.id   b14dff72485adcc389dce0c869474c97
#
_cell.length_a   1.000
_cell.length_b   1.000
_cell.length_c   1.000
_cell.angle_alpha   90.00
_cell.angle_beta   90.00
_cell.angle_gamma   90.00
#
_symmetry.space_group_name_H-M   'P 1'
#
loop_
_entity.id
_entity.type
_entity.pdbx_description
1 polymer ?
#
loop_
_entity_poly.entity_id
_entity_poly.type
_entity_poly.pdbx_seq_one_letter_code
_entity_poly.pdbx_strand_id
1 'polypeptide(L)'
;MLTHFRWALLGAAAIIAAQAGQARAFWPFGNDARLDLAPAYGGVCEDCDLSGRILAGARMSNSDFSGSDFSNAVLTRADASHSEFEGADFSHADLTRARLIDASCPRARFEGARLERADASGADFTRAIFHDADVTQMKFDDANLSGADLRNARGLTQMQLDEACGDRRTRLPRGLRVQRCD
;
A
#
# COMPACT_ATOMS: atom_id res chain seq x y z
N MET A 1 31.54 -40.42 -25.68
CA MET A 1 30.94 -39.26 -26.32
C MET A 1 30.25 -38.45 -25.22
N LEU A 2 30.95 -37.43 -24.73
CA LEU A 2 30.41 -36.51 -23.71
C LEU A 2 29.76 -35.35 -24.41
N THR A 3 28.47 -35.14 -24.20
CA THR A 3 27.79 -33.93 -24.61
C THR A 3 27.61 -32.99 -23.41
N HIS A 4 28.27 -31.85 -23.51
CA HIS A 4 28.24 -30.78 -22.53
C HIS A 4 26.84 -30.15 -22.45
N PHE A 5 26.17 -30.25 -21.30
CA PHE A 5 25.01 -29.42 -20.98
C PHE A 5 25.49 -28.06 -20.42
N ARG A 6 25.39 -27.03 -21.27
CA ARG A 6 25.55 -25.63 -20.83
C ARG A 6 24.29 -25.21 -20.05
N TRP A 7 24.44 -25.01 -18.78
CA TRP A 7 23.41 -24.35 -17.96
C TRP A 7 23.39 -22.86 -18.30
N ALA A 8 22.41 -22.43 -19.07
CA ALA A 8 22.08 -21.03 -19.19
C ALA A 8 21.32 -20.61 -17.94
N LEU A 9 21.91 -19.69 -17.17
CA LEU A 9 21.24 -18.96 -16.09
C LEU A 9 20.15 -18.08 -16.69
N LEU A 10 18.95 -18.60 -16.78
CA LEU A 10 17.75 -17.80 -16.99
C LEU A 10 17.22 -17.44 -15.60
N GLY A 11 17.30 -16.14 -15.29
CA GLY A 11 16.66 -15.59 -14.10
C GLY A 11 15.18 -15.97 -14.11
N ALA A 12 14.76 -16.70 -13.08
CA ALA A 12 13.37 -17.05 -12.89
C ALA A 12 12.59 -15.78 -12.51
N ALA A 13 12.02 -15.13 -13.52
CA ALA A 13 10.87 -14.26 -13.28
C ALA A 13 9.74 -15.22 -12.86
N ALA A 14 9.35 -15.16 -11.59
CA ALA A 14 8.17 -15.89 -11.12
C ALA A 14 6.93 -15.19 -11.71
N ILE A 15 6.54 -15.61 -12.90
CA ILE A 15 5.22 -15.29 -13.46
C ILE A 15 4.26 -16.19 -12.71
N ILE A 16 3.59 -15.65 -11.70
CA ILE A 16 2.45 -16.31 -11.06
C ILE A 16 1.24 -15.98 -11.93
N ALA A 17 0.92 -16.86 -12.87
CA ALA A 17 -0.37 -16.82 -13.54
C ALA A 17 -1.45 -17.22 -12.52
N ALA A 18 -2.20 -16.26 -12.03
CA ALA A 18 -3.38 -16.52 -11.22
C ALA A 18 -4.47 -17.12 -12.10
N GLN A 19 -4.78 -18.40 -11.91
CA GLN A 19 -6.05 -18.95 -12.40
C GLN A 19 -7.15 -18.54 -11.42
N ALA A 20 -8.20 -17.95 -11.94
CA ALA A 20 -9.35 -17.51 -11.18
C ALA A 20 -9.91 -18.66 -10.30
N GLY A 21 -9.89 -18.43 -8.98
CA GLY A 21 -10.67 -19.23 -8.07
C GLY A 21 -10.00 -19.72 -6.79
N GLN A 22 -8.69 -19.80 -6.67
CA GLN A 22 -8.00 -20.19 -5.42
C GLN A 22 -6.51 -19.76 -5.44
N ALA A 23 -6.22 -18.49 -5.44
CA ALA A 23 -4.85 -18.01 -5.25
C ALA A 23 -4.50 -17.95 -3.76
N ARG A 24 -4.35 -19.10 -3.11
CA ARG A 24 -3.47 -19.18 -1.95
C ARG A 24 -2.05 -19.21 -2.51
N ALA A 25 -1.40 -18.07 -2.56
CA ALA A 25 0.01 -18.01 -2.88
C ALA A 25 0.78 -18.88 -1.88
N PHE A 26 1.12 -20.10 -2.28
CA PHE A 26 1.95 -20.98 -1.47
C PHE A 26 3.39 -20.51 -1.59
N TRP A 27 3.82 -19.67 -0.65
CA TRP A 27 5.21 -19.29 -0.51
C TRP A 27 5.96 -20.42 0.20
N PRO A 28 6.99 -21.02 -0.44
CA PRO A 28 7.76 -22.11 0.18
C PRO A 28 8.69 -21.63 1.29
N PHE A 29 8.70 -20.35 1.60
CA PHE A 29 9.56 -19.74 2.62
C PHE A 29 8.69 -19.32 3.82
N GLY A 30 9.08 -19.75 5.02
CA GLY A 30 8.33 -19.50 6.26
C GLY A 30 8.03 -18.02 6.50
N ASN A 31 7.36 -17.70 7.62
CA ASN A 31 6.81 -16.36 7.98
C ASN A 31 7.84 -15.20 8.02
N ASP A 32 9.13 -15.48 7.81
CA ASP A 32 10.22 -14.49 7.87
C ASP A 32 10.72 -14.04 6.48
N ALA A 33 10.07 -14.44 5.40
CA ALA A 33 10.52 -14.08 4.07
C ALA A 33 10.28 -12.58 3.82
N ARG A 34 11.34 -11.78 3.78
CA ARG A 34 11.32 -10.45 3.18
C ARG A 34 10.94 -10.64 1.71
N LEU A 35 9.80 -10.09 1.32
CA LEU A 35 9.46 -9.96 -0.11
C LEU A 35 10.42 -8.93 -0.72
N ASP A 36 11.48 -9.43 -1.33
CA ASP A 36 12.38 -8.62 -2.16
C ASP A 36 11.84 -8.72 -3.59
N LEU A 37 10.77 -7.99 -3.87
CA LEU A 37 10.27 -7.84 -5.23
C LEU A 37 11.34 -7.08 -6.00
N ALA A 38 11.95 -7.72 -7.00
CA ALA A 38 13.07 -7.16 -7.75
C ALA A 38 12.68 -5.76 -8.30
N PRO A 39 13.47 -4.72 -8.01
CA PRO A 39 13.04 -3.34 -8.24
C PRO A 39 12.94 -2.90 -9.70
N ALA A 40 13.22 -3.79 -10.65
CA ALA A 40 13.34 -3.41 -12.04
C ALA A 40 12.10 -3.68 -12.90
N TYR A 41 11.11 -4.43 -12.44
CA TYR A 41 10.02 -4.89 -13.32
C TYR A 41 8.62 -4.83 -12.73
N GLY A 42 8.41 -4.23 -11.56
CA GLY A 42 7.10 -4.24 -10.93
C GLY A 42 6.58 -5.68 -10.69
N GLY A 43 6.16 -6.01 -9.49
CA GLY A 43 5.49 -7.28 -9.22
C GLY A 43 4.00 -7.15 -9.45
N VAL A 44 3.33 -8.24 -9.83
CA VAL A 44 1.86 -8.30 -9.86
C VAL A 44 1.43 -9.33 -8.83
N CYS A 45 0.61 -8.90 -7.89
CA CYS A 45 0.07 -9.74 -6.83
C CYS A 45 -1.37 -9.30 -6.53
N GLU A 46 -2.22 -9.32 -7.56
CA GLU A 46 -3.64 -8.99 -7.42
C GLU A 46 -4.33 -10.04 -6.54
N ASP A 47 -5.25 -9.59 -5.68
CA ASP A 47 -6.03 -10.43 -4.76
C ASP A 47 -5.16 -11.35 -3.86
N CYS A 48 -3.91 -10.98 -3.57
CA CYS A 48 -3.02 -11.79 -2.74
C CYS A 48 -3.39 -11.71 -1.25
N ASP A 49 -3.29 -12.86 -0.56
CA ASP A 49 -3.36 -12.91 0.89
C ASP A 49 -1.98 -12.68 1.51
N LEU A 50 -1.76 -11.45 1.96
CA LEU A 50 -0.56 -10.99 2.66
C LEU A 50 -0.87 -10.62 4.12
N SER A 51 -2.04 -11.06 4.62
CA SER A 51 -2.51 -10.76 5.96
C SER A 51 -1.55 -11.28 7.04
N GLY A 52 -1.29 -10.44 8.04
CA GLY A 52 -0.39 -10.74 9.16
C GLY A 52 1.08 -10.97 8.78
N ARG A 53 1.49 -10.71 7.53
CA ARG A 53 2.87 -10.91 7.08
C ARG A 53 3.82 -9.85 7.61
N ILE A 54 5.07 -10.25 7.85
CA ILE A 54 6.15 -9.32 8.21
C ILE A 54 6.84 -8.87 6.92
N LEU A 55 6.48 -7.66 6.48
CA LEU A 55 6.96 -7.03 5.26
C LEU A 55 7.78 -5.76 5.57
N ALA A 56 8.38 -5.71 6.77
CA ALA A 56 9.15 -4.56 7.21
C ALA A 56 10.33 -4.27 6.27
N GLY A 57 10.39 -3.07 5.72
CA GLY A 57 11.40 -2.65 4.76
C GLY A 57 11.32 -3.36 3.40
N ALA A 58 10.20 -4.02 3.09
CA ALA A 58 10.00 -4.65 1.78
C ALA A 58 10.07 -3.60 0.66
N ARG A 59 10.63 -4.01 -0.48
CA ARG A 59 10.63 -3.21 -1.70
C ARG A 59 9.46 -3.65 -2.56
N MET A 60 8.44 -2.82 -2.62
CA MET A 60 7.17 -3.09 -3.27
C MET A 60 6.84 -2.04 -4.33
N SER A 61 7.80 -1.16 -4.66
CA SER A 61 7.57 -0.06 -5.60
C SER A 61 7.27 -0.54 -7.02
N ASN A 62 6.46 0.23 -7.75
CA ASN A 62 6.03 -0.06 -9.11
C ASN A 62 5.37 -1.44 -9.27
N SER A 63 4.58 -1.85 -8.30
CA SER A 63 3.92 -3.17 -8.25
C SER A 63 2.41 -3.01 -8.17
N ASP A 64 1.68 -4.03 -8.66
CA ASP A 64 0.23 -4.08 -8.57
C ASP A 64 -0.20 -5.05 -7.47
N PHE A 65 -0.87 -4.52 -6.44
CA PHE A 65 -1.45 -5.24 -5.30
C PHE A 65 -2.95 -4.96 -5.19
N SER A 66 -3.60 -4.66 -6.29
CA SER A 66 -5.04 -4.38 -6.30
C SER A 66 -5.82 -5.55 -5.69
N GLY A 67 -6.79 -5.24 -4.83
CA GLY A 67 -7.61 -6.23 -4.12
C GLY A 67 -6.90 -7.03 -3.03
N SER A 68 -5.59 -6.86 -2.82
CA SER A 68 -4.82 -7.69 -1.89
C SER A 68 -5.15 -7.40 -0.42
N ASP A 69 -5.10 -8.45 0.40
CA ASP A 69 -5.29 -8.39 1.84
C ASP A 69 -3.95 -8.22 2.57
N PHE A 70 -3.71 -7.04 3.12
CA PHE A 70 -2.59 -6.69 4.00
C PHE A 70 -3.05 -6.51 5.45
N SER A 71 -4.22 -7.00 5.81
CA SER A 71 -4.74 -6.81 7.17
C SER A 71 -3.78 -7.38 8.21
N ASN A 72 -3.55 -6.61 9.28
CA ASN A 72 -2.59 -6.95 10.34
C ASN A 72 -1.14 -7.14 9.87
N ALA A 73 -0.78 -6.82 8.64
CA ALA A 73 0.59 -6.93 8.15
C ALA A 73 1.51 -5.88 8.77
N VAL A 74 2.81 -6.19 8.87
CA VAL A 74 3.84 -5.28 9.36
C VAL A 74 4.63 -4.75 8.17
N LEU A 75 4.30 -3.53 7.73
CA LEU A 75 4.88 -2.83 6.58
C LEU A 75 5.78 -1.66 7.01
N THR A 76 6.33 -1.72 8.21
CA THR A 76 7.16 -0.62 8.72
C THR A 76 8.34 -0.34 7.79
N ARG A 77 8.47 0.93 7.35
CA ARG A 77 9.50 1.37 6.39
C ARG A 77 9.48 0.64 5.04
N ALA A 78 8.41 -0.04 4.67
CA ALA A 78 8.27 -0.60 3.34
C ALA A 78 8.26 0.53 2.29
N ASP A 79 8.82 0.27 1.12
CA ASP A 79 8.76 1.18 -0.03
C ASP A 79 7.73 0.65 -1.03
N ALA A 80 6.57 1.26 -1.04
CA ALA A 80 5.43 0.96 -1.91
C ALA A 80 5.14 2.13 -2.87
N SER A 81 6.16 2.95 -3.16
CA SER A 81 6.03 4.10 -4.06
C SER A 81 5.62 3.67 -5.47
N HIS A 82 4.74 4.46 -6.12
CA HIS A 82 4.26 4.24 -7.48
C HIS A 82 3.55 2.89 -7.68
N SER A 83 3.00 2.30 -6.63
CA SER A 83 2.31 1.00 -6.67
C SER A 83 0.81 1.16 -6.67
N GLU A 84 0.10 0.15 -7.18
CA GLU A 84 -1.34 0.11 -7.25
C GLU A 84 -1.90 -0.73 -6.08
N PHE A 85 -2.87 -0.16 -5.36
CA PHE A 85 -3.55 -0.77 -4.21
C PHE A 85 -5.06 -0.52 -4.29
N GLU A 86 -5.62 -0.47 -5.49
CA GLU A 86 -7.07 -0.29 -5.61
C GLU A 86 -7.81 -1.37 -4.82
N GLY A 87 -8.65 -0.94 -3.87
CA GLY A 87 -9.46 -1.85 -3.05
C GLY A 87 -8.67 -2.73 -2.08
N ALA A 88 -7.35 -2.55 -1.92
CA ALA A 88 -6.55 -3.33 -0.97
C ALA A 88 -6.97 -3.07 0.48
N ASP A 89 -6.86 -4.10 1.32
CA ASP A 89 -7.21 -4.03 2.75
C ASP A 89 -5.95 -3.93 3.62
N PHE A 90 -5.69 -2.76 4.21
CA PHE A 90 -4.64 -2.50 5.20
C PHE A 90 -5.20 -2.36 6.61
N SER A 91 -6.36 -2.92 6.90
CA SER A 91 -6.98 -2.82 8.22
C SER A 91 -6.03 -3.35 9.30
N HIS A 92 -5.80 -2.54 10.34
CA HIS A 92 -4.88 -2.83 11.45
C HIS A 92 -3.42 -3.09 11.05
N ALA A 93 -3.01 -2.81 9.82
CA ALA A 93 -1.62 -2.93 9.40
C ALA A 93 -0.73 -1.86 10.04
N ASP A 94 0.55 -2.17 10.22
CA ASP A 94 1.57 -1.22 10.68
C ASP A 94 2.38 -0.71 9.48
N LEU A 95 2.00 0.47 8.97
CA LEU A 95 2.68 1.20 7.90
C LEU A 95 3.57 2.33 8.46
N THR A 96 4.00 2.25 9.72
CA THR A 96 4.85 3.30 10.33
C THR A 96 6.08 3.58 9.46
N ARG A 97 6.23 4.84 9.03
CA ARG A 97 7.31 5.30 8.13
C ARG A 97 7.36 4.58 6.78
N ALA A 98 6.29 3.95 6.34
CA ALA A 98 6.20 3.42 4.98
C ALA A 98 6.22 4.55 3.95
N ARG A 99 6.64 4.25 2.74
CA ARG A 99 6.60 5.15 1.59
C ARG A 99 5.48 4.71 0.66
N LEU A 100 4.55 5.59 0.45
CA LEU A 100 3.40 5.44 -0.47
C LEU A 100 3.40 6.60 -1.48
N ILE A 101 4.60 7.11 -1.83
CA ILE A 101 4.74 8.27 -2.73
C ILE A 101 4.16 7.90 -4.10
N ASP A 102 3.25 8.74 -4.62
CA ASP A 102 2.56 8.52 -5.88
C ASP A 102 1.86 7.15 -5.98
N ALA A 103 1.52 6.53 -4.85
CA ALA A 103 0.79 5.27 -4.84
C ALA A 103 -0.69 5.49 -5.17
N SER A 104 -1.27 4.56 -5.91
CA SER A 104 -2.69 4.54 -6.25
C SER A 104 -3.46 3.66 -5.26
N CYS A 105 -4.20 4.26 -4.34
CA CYS A 105 -4.94 3.57 -3.27
C CYS A 105 -6.46 3.85 -3.31
N PRO A 106 -7.12 3.93 -4.49
CA PRO A 106 -8.54 4.22 -4.51
C PRO A 106 -9.33 3.10 -3.84
N ARG A 107 -10.28 3.47 -2.99
CA ARG A 107 -11.11 2.54 -2.20
C ARG A 107 -10.35 1.64 -1.24
N ALA A 108 -9.05 1.83 -1.03
CA ALA A 108 -8.28 1.06 -0.06
C ALA A 108 -8.78 1.30 1.37
N ARG A 109 -8.64 0.30 2.23
CA ARG A 109 -9.08 0.34 3.62
C ARG A 109 -7.87 0.42 4.54
N PHE A 110 -7.84 1.46 5.37
CA PHE A 110 -6.82 1.70 6.39
C PHE A 110 -7.44 1.75 7.80
N GLU A 111 -8.53 1.00 8.02
CA GLU A 111 -9.24 1.02 9.31
C GLU A 111 -8.32 0.56 10.45
N GLY A 112 -8.13 1.40 11.45
CA GLY A 112 -7.26 1.12 12.59
C GLY A 112 -5.78 0.95 12.25
N ALA A 113 -5.36 1.23 11.01
CA ALA A 113 -3.96 1.13 10.59
C ALA A 113 -3.07 2.18 11.26
N ARG A 114 -1.80 1.89 11.39
CA ARG A 114 -0.77 2.81 11.89
C ARG A 114 0.03 3.36 10.73
N LEU A 115 -0.17 4.64 10.41
CA LEU A 115 0.53 5.35 9.33
C LEU A 115 1.43 6.47 9.90
N GLU A 116 1.86 6.35 11.15
CA GLU A 116 2.71 7.37 11.78
C GLU A 116 3.95 7.63 10.94
N ARG A 117 4.14 8.90 10.53
CA ARG A 117 5.25 9.36 9.69
C ARG A 117 5.37 8.67 8.34
N ALA A 118 4.33 8.03 7.84
CA ALA A 118 4.31 7.55 6.48
C ALA A 118 4.39 8.73 5.49
N ASP A 119 4.99 8.50 4.33
CA ASP A 119 5.08 9.48 3.25
C ASP A 119 4.15 9.05 2.11
N ALA A 120 3.05 9.77 1.94
CA ALA A 120 2.05 9.54 0.90
C ALA A 120 1.91 10.77 -0.02
N SER A 121 3.01 11.47 -0.23
CA SER A 121 3.04 12.60 -1.14
C SER A 121 2.63 12.16 -2.55
N GLY A 122 1.71 12.89 -3.19
CA GLY A 122 1.16 12.58 -4.52
C GLY A 122 0.22 11.39 -4.59
N ALA A 123 -0.07 10.70 -3.48
CA ALA A 123 -0.87 9.48 -3.51
C ALA A 123 -2.36 9.75 -3.79
N ASP A 124 -3.00 8.82 -4.51
CA ASP A 124 -4.45 8.84 -4.72
C ASP A 124 -5.19 7.98 -3.69
N PHE A 125 -5.89 8.63 -2.78
CA PHE A 125 -6.76 7.99 -1.78
C PHE A 125 -8.25 8.21 -2.09
N THR A 126 -8.60 8.33 -3.35
CA THR A 126 -10.01 8.52 -3.73
C THR A 126 -10.91 7.45 -3.09
N ARG A 127 -11.85 7.88 -2.24
CA ARG A 127 -12.78 7.01 -1.50
C ARG A 127 -12.13 6.02 -0.54
N ALA A 128 -10.87 6.19 -0.17
CA ALA A 128 -10.22 5.37 0.85
C ALA A 128 -10.84 5.59 2.24
N ILE A 129 -10.70 4.60 3.12
CA ILE A 129 -11.29 4.61 4.46
C ILE A 129 -10.17 4.61 5.51
N PHE A 130 -10.13 5.66 6.36
CA PHE A 130 -9.13 5.84 7.43
C PHE A 130 -9.77 5.86 8.82
N HIS A 131 -10.88 5.17 9.04
CA HIS A 131 -11.52 5.15 10.36
C HIS A 131 -10.55 4.63 11.42
N ASP A 132 -10.41 5.38 12.51
CA ASP A 132 -9.53 5.06 13.64
C ASP A 132 -8.05 4.83 13.28
N ALA A 133 -7.65 5.15 12.04
CA ALA A 133 -6.24 5.11 11.63
C ALA A 133 -5.43 6.17 12.37
N ASP A 134 -4.16 5.86 12.63
CA ASP A 134 -3.21 6.83 13.17
C ASP A 134 -2.37 7.43 12.03
N VAL A 135 -2.69 8.68 11.69
CA VAL A 135 -2.03 9.45 10.62
C VAL A 135 -1.11 10.54 11.20
N THR A 136 -0.64 10.34 12.44
CA THR A 136 0.25 11.30 13.11
C THR A 136 1.50 11.56 12.27
N GLN A 137 1.73 12.82 11.90
CA GLN A 137 2.87 13.24 11.07
C GLN A 137 2.98 12.53 9.70
N MET A 138 1.90 11.91 9.21
CA MET A 138 1.83 11.40 7.84
C MET A 138 1.84 12.58 6.87
N LYS A 139 2.58 12.46 5.77
CA LYS A 139 2.57 13.47 4.72
C LYS A 139 1.47 13.17 3.71
N PHE A 140 0.72 14.21 3.36
CA PHE A 140 -0.32 14.21 2.34
C PHE A 140 -0.05 15.27 1.25
N ASP A 141 1.22 15.70 1.10
CA ASP A 141 1.60 16.73 0.14
C ASP A 141 1.11 16.30 -1.27
N ASP A 142 0.31 17.11 -1.94
CA ASP A 142 -0.31 16.83 -3.25
C ASP A 142 -1.20 15.57 -3.30
N ALA A 143 -1.57 14.97 -2.17
CA ALA A 143 -2.42 13.79 -2.14
C ALA A 143 -3.88 14.11 -2.47
N ASN A 144 -4.54 13.22 -3.22
CA ASN A 144 -5.96 13.29 -3.55
C ASN A 144 -6.81 12.53 -2.52
N LEU A 145 -7.56 13.24 -1.69
CA LEU A 145 -8.47 12.71 -0.67
C LEU A 145 -9.96 12.75 -1.11
N SER A 146 -10.27 12.86 -2.40
CA SER A 146 -11.64 12.98 -2.89
C SER A 146 -12.52 11.81 -2.44
N GLY A 147 -13.58 12.11 -1.68
CA GLY A 147 -14.48 11.12 -1.12
C GLY A 147 -13.91 10.26 -0.02
N ALA A 148 -12.66 10.46 0.40
CA ALA A 148 -12.04 9.69 1.50
C ALA A 148 -12.76 9.94 2.84
N ASP A 149 -12.76 8.92 3.69
CA ASP A 149 -13.36 8.99 5.02
C ASP A 149 -12.29 8.95 6.12
N LEU A 150 -11.91 10.14 6.62
CA LEU A 150 -10.94 10.32 7.68
C LEU A 150 -11.62 10.64 9.04
N ARG A 151 -12.93 10.38 9.17
CA ARG A 151 -13.59 10.57 10.49
C ARG A 151 -12.91 9.69 11.52
N ASN A 152 -12.67 10.22 12.70
CA ASN A 152 -11.96 9.56 13.80
C ASN A 152 -10.48 9.21 13.49
N ALA A 153 -9.92 9.61 12.34
CA ALA A 153 -8.48 9.48 12.14
C ALA A 153 -7.74 10.29 13.22
N ARG A 154 -6.76 9.65 13.84
CA ARG A 154 -5.99 10.23 14.95
C ARG A 154 -4.76 10.95 14.42
N GLY A 155 -4.41 12.05 15.07
CA GLY A 155 -3.21 12.81 14.74
C GLY A 155 -3.28 13.62 13.45
N LEU A 156 -4.46 13.69 12.78
CA LEU A 156 -4.68 14.53 11.61
C LEU A 156 -4.71 16.00 12.00
N THR A 157 -3.96 16.82 11.31
CA THR A 157 -3.84 18.27 11.53
C THR A 157 -4.24 19.05 10.30
N GLN A 158 -4.55 20.35 10.47
CA GLN A 158 -4.84 21.23 9.33
C GLN A 158 -3.63 21.39 8.42
N MET A 159 -2.40 21.46 8.98
CA MET A 159 -1.16 21.59 8.20
C MET A 159 -1.00 20.44 7.19
N GLN A 160 -1.33 19.20 7.57
CA GLN A 160 -1.29 18.06 6.66
C GLN A 160 -2.33 18.16 5.52
N LEU A 161 -3.47 18.82 5.76
CA LEU A 161 -4.55 18.97 4.79
C LEU A 161 -4.39 20.22 3.90
N ASP A 162 -3.56 21.17 4.31
CA ASP A 162 -3.33 22.40 3.54
C ASP A 162 -2.61 22.13 2.22
N GLU A 163 -1.83 21.05 2.16
CA GLU A 163 -1.08 20.59 0.98
C GLU A 163 -1.80 19.47 0.21
N ALA A 164 -2.93 18.97 0.73
CA ALA A 164 -3.74 17.93 0.10
C ALA A 164 -4.96 18.53 -0.59
N CYS A 165 -5.62 17.76 -1.46
CA CYS A 165 -6.91 18.13 -2.01
C CYS A 165 -8.01 17.09 -1.74
N GLY A 166 -9.27 17.50 -1.88
CA GLY A 166 -10.42 16.62 -1.68
C GLY A 166 -11.68 17.17 -2.37
N ASP A 167 -12.82 16.60 -2.04
CA ASP A 167 -14.11 17.03 -2.60
C ASP A 167 -15.20 17.18 -1.51
N ARG A 168 -16.45 17.45 -1.93
CA ARG A 168 -17.61 17.59 -1.01
C ARG A 168 -17.99 16.30 -0.30
N ARG A 169 -17.48 15.15 -0.73
CA ARG A 169 -17.72 13.83 -0.15
C ARG A 169 -16.62 13.42 0.83
N THR A 170 -15.48 14.14 0.82
CA THR A 170 -14.41 13.94 1.80
C THR A 170 -14.92 14.21 3.20
N ARG A 171 -14.73 13.25 4.11
CA ARG A 171 -15.22 13.30 5.48
C ARG A 171 -14.06 13.45 6.45
N LEU A 172 -14.01 14.60 7.13
CA LEU A 172 -12.93 14.96 8.04
C LEU A 172 -13.41 15.03 9.49
N PRO A 173 -12.50 14.94 10.47
CA PRO A 173 -12.77 15.31 11.85
C PRO A 173 -13.31 16.74 11.95
N ARG A 174 -14.05 17.03 13.03
CA ARG A 174 -14.65 18.36 13.23
C ARG A 174 -13.58 19.45 13.25
N GLY A 175 -13.85 20.54 12.52
CA GLY A 175 -13.00 21.74 12.50
C GLY A 175 -11.87 21.72 11.45
N LEU A 176 -11.62 20.59 10.79
CA LEU A 176 -10.65 20.48 9.69
C LEU A 176 -11.32 20.71 8.33
N ARG A 177 -10.54 21.18 7.38
CA ARG A 177 -10.95 21.47 5.99
C ARG A 177 -9.88 20.98 5.03
N VAL A 178 -10.27 20.66 3.80
CA VAL A 178 -9.37 20.33 2.70
C VAL A 178 -9.73 21.19 1.50
N GLN A 179 -8.74 21.57 0.69
CA GLN A 179 -8.94 22.29 -0.55
C GLN A 179 -9.61 21.37 -1.58
N ARG A 180 -10.28 21.97 -2.57
CA ARG A 180 -10.86 21.16 -3.66
C ARG A 180 -9.75 20.77 -4.63
N CYS A 181 -9.77 19.50 -5.07
CA CYS A 181 -9.01 19.11 -6.23
C CYS A 181 -9.54 19.82 -7.47
N ASP A 182 -8.64 20.31 -8.32
CA ASP A 182 -8.95 20.98 -9.58
C ASP A 182 -9.39 19.99 -10.68
#